data_2afe12c1cbfb8ed70c4bf15e166665b8
#
_entry.id   2afe12c1cbfb8ed70c4bf15e166665b8
#
_cell.length_a   1.000
_cell.length_b   1.000
_cell.length_c   1.000
_cell.angle_alpha   90.00
_cell.angle_beta   90.00
_cell.angle_gamma   90.00
#
_symmetry.space_group_name_H-M   'P 1'
#
loop_
_entity.id
_entity.type
_entity.pdbx_description
1 polymer ?
#
loop_
_entity_poly.entity_id
_entity_poly.type
_entity_poly.pdbx_seq_one_letter_code
_entity_poly.pdbx_strand_id
1 'polypeptide(L)'
;MRMPGAILLCLLLALAPPAWAGRCDAPAELLDSDAPLPVTAEAVRNGQLRILVLGSASVFGPGSSGPAAAWPARLEARLAALRPGLRVEVTVRGGRGLTAADMLTMLDAAASPPPHLVVWQAGTVEVARGVDTDWLATRLDEGLTKLRERGIDALLVDQQFSRFMRANADIEPYRDVLRIAAATHAVPLFNRYELMRHWADNESIDLERTPREGRVAAADLLGACLGQSLAALILDGVSDALVIRP
;
A
#
# COMPACT_ATOMS: atom_id res chain seq x y z
N MET A 1 1.80 67.34 9.52
CA MET A 1 1.61 66.34 8.46
C MET A 1 1.72 64.96 9.12
N ARG A 2 0.60 64.26 9.28
CA ARG A 2 0.55 62.89 9.85
C ARG A 2 0.32 61.93 8.70
N MET A 3 1.26 60.98 8.51
CA MET A 3 1.12 59.89 7.54
C MET A 3 0.22 58.76 8.12
N PRO A 4 -0.75 58.26 7.39
CA PRO A 4 -1.51 57.10 7.82
C PRO A 4 -0.71 55.79 7.59
N GLY A 5 -0.56 55.01 8.64
CA GLY A 5 0.05 53.69 8.58
C GLY A 5 -0.84 52.71 7.77
N ALA A 6 -0.26 52.09 6.77
CA ALA A 6 -0.89 51.01 6.01
C ALA A 6 -0.87 49.71 6.87
N ILE A 7 -2.05 49.24 7.25
CA ILE A 7 -2.23 47.94 7.90
C ILE A 7 -2.18 46.88 6.79
N LEU A 8 -1.09 46.09 6.77
CA LEU A 8 -0.93 44.93 5.89
C LEU A 8 -1.75 43.76 6.46
N LEU A 9 -2.91 43.50 5.86
CA LEU A 9 -3.79 42.40 6.20
C LEU A 9 -3.23 41.11 5.56
N CYS A 10 -2.45 40.31 6.31
CA CYS A 10 -2.02 39.01 5.88
C CYS A 10 -3.24 38.04 5.84
N LEU A 11 -3.77 37.81 4.63
CA LEU A 11 -4.76 36.75 4.39
C LEU A 11 -4.07 35.39 4.58
N LEU A 12 -4.29 34.73 5.73
CA LEU A 12 -4.00 33.33 5.93
C LEU A 12 -5.00 32.52 5.10
N LEU A 13 -4.60 32.11 3.90
CA LEU A 13 -5.31 31.07 3.15
C LEU A 13 -5.19 29.74 3.93
N ALA A 14 -6.19 29.45 4.74
CA ALA A 14 -6.38 28.13 5.32
C ALA A 14 -6.65 27.16 4.15
N LEU A 15 -5.66 26.32 3.83
CA LEU A 15 -5.82 25.20 2.91
C LEU A 15 -6.85 24.25 3.54
N ALA A 16 -8.10 24.30 3.07
CA ALA A 16 -9.11 23.33 3.46
C ALA A 16 -8.61 21.91 3.11
N PRO A 17 -8.72 20.95 4.03
CA PRO A 17 -8.37 19.57 3.72
C PRO A 17 -9.21 19.10 2.51
N PRO A 18 -8.65 18.26 1.63
CA PRO A 18 -9.40 17.77 0.49
C PRO A 18 -10.66 17.03 0.96
N ALA A 19 -11.77 17.21 0.25
CA ALA A 19 -13.11 16.71 0.63
C ALA A 19 -13.22 15.18 0.84
N TRP A 20 -12.18 14.44 0.48
CA TRP A 20 -12.07 12.99 0.69
C TRP A 20 -11.31 12.59 1.97
N ALA A 21 -10.70 13.53 2.69
CA ALA A 21 -9.88 13.22 3.88
C ALA A 21 -10.68 12.43 4.95
N GLY A 22 -11.95 12.76 5.20
CA GLY A 22 -12.79 12.02 6.14
C GLY A 22 -13.35 10.68 5.62
N ARG A 23 -13.20 10.38 4.32
CA ARG A 23 -13.68 9.11 3.75
C ARG A 23 -12.65 7.99 3.83
N CYS A 24 -11.39 8.32 4.08
CA CYS A 24 -10.31 7.36 4.24
C CYS A 24 -10.02 7.03 5.70
N ASP A 25 -10.90 7.41 6.63
CA ASP A 25 -10.71 7.10 8.04
C ASP A 25 -10.64 5.59 8.25
N ALA A 26 -9.69 5.17 9.06
CA ALA A 26 -9.42 3.78 9.38
C ALA A 26 -9.02 3.65 10.85
N PRO A 27 -9.33 2.52 11.49
CA PRO A 27 -8.80 2.20 12.82
C PRO A 27 -7.28 2.27 12.84
N ALA A 28 -6.70 2.89 13.87
CA ALA A 28 -5.25 3.10 13.98
C ALA A 28 -4.50 1.77 13.91
N GLU A 29 -5.02 0.74 14.56
CA GLU A 29 -4.46 -0.62 14.60
C GLU A 29 -4.34 -1.31 13.24
N LEU A 30 -5.03 -0.81 12.20
CA LEU A 30 -4.87 -1.29 10.82
C LEU A 30 -3.80 -0.51 10.04
N LEU A 31 -3.24 0.54 10.63
CA LEU A 31 -2.23 1.42 10.04
C LEU A 31 -0.88 1.32 10.75
N ASP A 32 -0.84 0.67 11.92
CA ASP A 32 0.39 0.44 12.67
C ASP A 32 1.24 -0.64 12.00
N SER A 33 2.55 -0.44 12.01
CA SER A 33 3.50 -1.41 11.47
C SER A 33 3.90 -2.40 12.55
N ASP A 34 3.72 -3.69 12.29
CA ASP A 34 4.14 -4.76 13.21
C ASP A 34 5.65 -5.03 13.15
N ALA A 35 6.38 -4.39 12.22
CA ALA A 35 7.79 -4.64 12.00
C ALA A 35 8.53 -3.43 11.41
N PRO A 36 9.81 -3.21 11.78
CA PRO A 36 10.61 -2.10 11.29
C PRO A 36 11.02 -2.27 9.82
N LEU A 37 11.26 -1.13 9.15
CA LEU A 37 11.75 -1.05 7.78
C LEU A 37 13.14 -0.35 7.74
N PRO A 38 14.22 -1.03 8.13
CA PRO A 38 15.53 -0.40 8.34
C PRO A 38 16.20 0.11 7.06
N VAL A 39 16.09 -0.61 5.94
CA VAL A 39 16.66 -0.19 4.64
C VAL A 39 15.87 1.01 4.09
N THR A 40 14.56 0.97 4.23
CA THR A 40 13.66 2.08 3.88
C THR A 40 13.94 3.32 4.72
N ALA A 41 14.15 3.15 6.04
CA ALA A 41 14.50 4.24 6.95
C ALA A 41 15.83 4.91 6.57
N GLU A 42 16.83 4.14 6.17
CA GLU A 42 18.10 4.67 5.67
C GLU A 42 17.92 5.42 4.35
N ALA A 43 17.15 4.85 3.41
CA ALA A 43 16.83 5.47 2.13
C ALA A 43 16.10 6.82 2.31
N VAL A 44 15.14 6.88 3.24
CA VAL A 44 14.42 8.13 3.58
C VAL A 44 15.37 9.18 4.14
N ARG A 45 16.29 8.81 5.04
CA ARG A 45 17.31 9.75 5.56
C ARG A 45 18.25 10.27 4.48
N ASN A 46 18.57 9.43 3.49
CA ASN A 46 19.42 9.77 2.35
C ASN A 46 18.66 10.57 1.25
N GLY A 47 17.38 10.87 1.46
CA GLY A 47 16.57 11.69 0.54
C GLY A 47 16.13 10.99 -0.74
N GLN A 48 16.27 9.66 -0.86
CA GLN A 48 15.84 8.90 -2.04
C GLN A 48 15.25 7.55 -1.66
N LEU A 49 13.99 7.30 -2.01
CA LEU A 49 13.29 6.05 -1.77
C LEU A 49 12.80 5.43 -3.09
N ARG A 50 13.26 4.24 -3.39
CA ARG A 50 12.81 3.41 -4.52
C ARG A 50 11.96 2.27 -3.99
N ILE A 51 10.74 2.17 -4.49
CA ILE A 51 9.76 1.13 -4.13
C ILE A 51 9.43 0.32 -5.38
N LEU A 52 9.51 -1.00 -5.27
CA LEU A 52 8.95 -1.91 -6.27
C LEU A 52 7.62 -2.45 -5.74
N VAL A 53 6.54 -2.21 -6.46
CA VAL A 53 5.24 -2.81 -6.19
C VAL A 53 5.07 -4.04 -7.08
N LEU A 54 4.82 -5.19 -6.46
CA LEU A 54 4.45 -6.43 -7.13
C LEU A 54 3.00 -6.78 -6.84
N GLY A 55 2.25 -7.18 -7.87
CA GLY A 55 0.87 -7.59 -7.63
C GLY A 55 0.09 -8.05 -8.87
N SER A 56 -1.15 -8.40 -8.64
CA SER A 56 -2.09 -8.77 -9.69
C SER A 56 -2.74 -7.52 -10.33
N ALA A 57 -3.89 -7.66 -10.94
CA ALA A 57 -4.58 -6.57 -11.67
C ALA A 57 -4.78 -5.29 -10.85
N SER A 58 -5.03 -5.40 -9.54
CA SER A 58 -5.41 -4.25 -8.69
C SER A 58 -4.30 -3.21 -8.50
N VAL A 59 -3.03 -3.55 -8.75
CA VAL A 59 -1.91 -2.59 -8.71
C VAL A 59 -1.95 -1.56 -9.85
N PHE A 60 -2.75 -1.84 -10.88
CA PHE A 60 -2.97 -0.93 -12.02
C PHE A 60 -4.28 -0.13 -11.93
N GLY A 61 -5.04 -0.27 -10.83
CA GLY A 61 -6.27 0.47 -10.59
C GLY A 61 -7.37 0.21 -11.63
N PRO A 62 -7.80 -1.05 -11.85
CA PRO A 62 -8.84 -1.33 -12.84
C PRO A 62 -10.14 -0.61 -12.48
N GLY A 63 -10.75 0.02 -13.47
CA GLY A 63 -11.99 0.78 -13.29
C GLY A 63 -11.81 2.21 -12.77
N SER A 64 -10.58 2.65 -12.50
CA SER A 64 -10.27 4.04 -12.15
C SER A 64 -10.22 4.95 -13.39
N SER A 65 -10.10 6.27 -13.17
CA SER A 65 -9.97 7.27 -14.23
C SER A 65 -8.65 7.19 -15.01
N GLY A 66 -7.66 6.46 -14.49
CA GLY A 66 -6.38 6.25 -15.16
C GLY A 66 -5.25 5.84 -14.21
N PRO A 67 -4.04 5.61 -14.75
CA PRO A 67 -2.91 5.10 -13.97
C PRO A 67 -2.54 5.96 -12.75
N ALA A 68 -2.71 7.28 -12.84
CA ALA A 68 -2.44 8.21 -11.73
C ALA A 68 -3.42 8.06 -10.55
N ALA A 69 -4.56 7.41 -10.75
CA ALA A 69 -5.54 7.10 -9.71
C ALA A 69 -5.30 5.74 -9.05
N ALA A 70 -4.44 4.89 -9.60
CA ALA A 70 -4.07 3.62 -9.00
C ALA A 70 -3.31 3.84 -7.67
N TRP A 71 -3.53 2.95 -6.69
CA TRP A 71 -2.97 3.09 -5.36
C TRP A 71 -1.41 3.21 -5.31
N PRO A 72 -0.62 2.57 -6.20
CA PRO A 72 0.84 2.78 -6.18
C PRO A 72 1.25 4.21 -6.54
N ALA A 73 0.60 4.83 -7.53
CA ALA A 73 0.83 6.23 -7.89
C ALA A 73 0.37 7.19 -6.77
N ARG A 74 -0.72 6.84 -6.08
CA ARG A 74 -1.20 7.60 -4.91
C ARG A 74 -0.27 7.46 -3.71
N LEU A 75 0.33 6.27 -3.51
CA LEU A 75 1.38 6.04 -2.50
C LEU A 75 2.57 6.96 -2.76
N GLU A 76 3.10 6.97 -3.99
CA GLU A 76 4.24 7.81 -4.39
C GLU A 76 3.96 9.29 -4.08
N ALA A 77 2.84 9.80 -4.57
CA ALA A 77 2.42 11.19 -4.35
C ALA A 77 2.25 11.52 -2.86
N ARG A 78 1.70 10.58 -2.07
CA ARG A 78 1.47 10.78 -0.64
C ARG A 78 2.77 10.81 0.16
N LEU A 79 3.70 9.89 -0.10
CA LEU A 79 5.02 9.88 0.54
C LEU A 79 5.81 11.15 0.23
N ALA A 80 5.82 11.58 -1.03
CA ALA A 80 6.46 12.83 -1.44
C ALA A 80 5.84 14.07 -0.73
N ALA A 81 4.51 14.09 -0.57
CA ALA A 81 3.82 15.18 0.13
C ALA A 81 4.10 15.18 1.65
N LEU A 82 4.20 14.00 2.28
CA LEU A 82 4.46 13.87 3.72
C LEU A 82 5.93 14.12 4.09
N ARG A 83 6.85 13.95 3.15
CA ARG A 83 8.30 14.15 3.32
C ARG A 83 8.84 15.09 2.25
N PRO A 84 8.64 16.40 2.38
CA PRO A 84 9.21 17.37 1.43
C PRO A 84 10.72 17.22 1.33
N GLY A 85 11.25 17.12 0.11
CA GLY A 85 12.66 16.87 -0.17
C GLY A 85 13.03 15.38 -0.35
N LEU A 86 12.14 14.44 -0.02
CA LEU A 86 12.32 13.03 -0.35
C LEU A 86 11.94 12.77 -1.82
N ARG A 87 12.90 12.28 -2.61
CA ARG A 87 12.62 11.76 -3.95
C ARG A 87 12.07 10.34 -3.83
N VAL A 88 10.81 10.17 -4.13
CA VAL A 88 10.14 8.86 -4.15
C VAL A 88 10.00 8.41 -5.60
N GLU A 89 10.28 7.13 -5.85
CA GLU A 89 10.10 6.50 -7.15
C GLU A 89 9.41 5.15 -6.94
N VAL A 90 8.22 4.97 -7.52
CA VAL A 90 7.44 3.74 -7.43
C VAL A 90 7.40 3.05 -8.80
N THR A 91 8.02 1.89 -8.90
CA THR A 91 7.94 1.02 -10.07
C THR A 91 6.89 -0.06 -9.81
N VAL A 92 6.00 -0.29 -10.79
CA VAL A 92 4.95 -1.33 -10.67
C VAL A 92 5.25 -2.46 -11.65
N ARG A 93 5.27 -3.68 -11.14
CA ARG A 93 5.33 -4.91 -11.93
C ARG A 93 4.17 -5.82 -11.54
N GLY A 94 3.57 -6.44 -12.52
CA GLY A 94 2.42 -7.30 -12.23
C GLY A 94 1.54 -7.53 -13.45
N GLY A 95 0.37 -8.08 -13.22
CA GLY A 95 -0.57 -8.34 -14.29
C GLY A 95 -1.78 -9.14 -13.82
N ARG A 96 -2.81 -9.12 -14.66
CA ARG A 96 -4.05 -9.83 -14.37
C ARG A 96 -3.79 -11.34 -14.23
N GLY A 97 -4.22 -11.90 -13.11
CA GLY A 97 -4.14 -13.34 -12.86
C GLY A 97 -2.76 -13.86 -12.45
N LEU A 98 -1.79 -12.99 -12.19
CA LEU A 98 -0.47 -13.42 -11.70
C LEU A 98 -0.56 -13.88 -10.24
N THR A 99 0.07 -15.01 -9.97
CA THR A 99 0.23 -15.62 -8.64
C THR A 99 1.52 -15.16 -7.98
N ALA A 100 1.70 -15.50 -6.71
CA ALA A 100 2.96 -15.27 -5.98
C ALA A 100 4.18 -15.89 -6.69
N ALA A 101 4.04 -17.07 -7.33
CA ALA A 101 5.12 -17.69 -8.10
C ALA A 101 5.50 -16.91 -9.35
N ASP A 102 4.51 -16.38 -10.07
CA ASP A 102 4.78 -15.53 -11.23
C ASP A 102 5.55 -14.27 -10.79
N MET A 103 5.20 -13.72 -9.63
CA MET A 103 5.83 -12.53 -9.06
C MET A 103 7.26 -12.79 -8.59
N LEU A 104 7.60 -14.01 -8.14
CA LEU A 104 8.98 -14.41 -7.82
C LEU A 104 9.93 -14.22 -8.99
N THR A 105 9.51 -14.59 -10.21
CA THR A 105 10.32 -14.39 -11.41
C THR A 105 10.58 -12.91 -11.69
N MET A 106 9.65 -12.04 -11.29
CA MET A 106 9.79 -10.59 -11.43
C MET A 106 10.75 -9.98 -10.40
N LEU A 107 10.88 -10.62 -9.22
CA LEU A 107 11.91 -10.26 -8.23
C LEU A 107 13.32 -10.54 -8.76
N ASP A 108 13.51 -11.64 -9.48
CA ASP A 108 14.81 -12.01 -10.04
C ASP A 108 15.26 -11.08 -11.17
N ALA A 109 14.31 -10.56 -11.93
CA ALA A 109 14.54 -9.54 -12.98
C ALA A 109 14.69 -8.13 -12.40
N ALA A 110 15.14 -8.00 -11.14
CA ALA A 110 15.16 -6.75 -10.40
C ALA A 110 15.84 -5.59 -11.13
N ALA A 111 15.27 -4.41 -10.92
CA ALA A 111 15.74 -3.15 -11.51
C ALA A 111 17.18 -2.81 -11.08
N SER A 112 17.91 -2.16 -11.94
CA SER A 112 19.17 -1.52 -11.60
C SER A 112 18.98 0.00 -11.65
N PRO A 113 19.10 0.72 -10.54
CA PRO A 113 19.49 0.27 -9.20
C PRO A 113 18.38 -0.51 -8.48
N PRO A 114 18.72 -1.36 -7.47
CA PRO A 114 17.74 -2.15 -6.74
C PRO A 114 16.78 -1.27 -5.93
N PRO A 115 15.54 -1.74 -5.66
CA PRO A 115 14.62 -1.05 -4.76
C PRO A 115 15.11 -1.13 -3.31
N HIS A 116 14.68 -0.18 -2.48
CA HIS A 116 14.90 -0.23 -1.04
C HIS A 116 13.78 -1.00 -0.33
N LEU A 117 12.57 -0.98 -0.92
CA LEU A 117 11.38 -1.64 -0.43
C LEU A 117 10.65 -2.36 -1.56
N VAL A 118 10.23 -3.60 -1.31
CA VAL A 118 9.27 -4.32 -2.14
C VAL A 118 7.94 -4.39 -1.42
N VAL A 119 6.90 -3.81 -2.03
CA VAL A 119 5.50 -3.96 -1.59
C VAL A 119 4.88 -5.08 -2.42
N TRP A 120 4.64 -6.22 -1.80
CA TRP A 120 4.21 -7.44 -2.47
C TRP A 120 2.77 -7.81 -2.13
N GLN A 121 1.88 -7.64 -3.11
CA GLN A 121 0.48 -8.02 -2.99
C GLN A 121 0.28 -9.45 -3.48
N ALA A 122 -0.20 -10.35 -2.61
CA ALA A 122 -0.43 -11.75 -2.90
C ALA A 122 -1.79 -12.24 -2.35
N GLY A 123 -2.16 -13.47 -2.67
CA GLY A 123 -3.30 -14.18 -2.12
C GLY A 123 -4.63 -14.03 -2.87
N THR A 124 -4.89 -12.92 -3.56
CA THR A 124 -6.18 -12.70 -4.24
C THR A 124 -6.42 -13.66 -5.42
N VAL A 125 -5.39 -13.90 -6.22
CA VAL A 125 -5.48 -14.82 -7.37
C VAL A 125 -5.48 -16.25 -6.90
N GLU A 126 -4.74 -16.53 -5.86
CA GLU A 126 -4.65 -17.85 -5.22
C GLU A 126 -6.02 -18.27 -4.67
N VAL A 127 -6.71 -17.41 -3.92
CA VAL A 127 -8.10 -17.64 -3.47
C VAL A 127 -9.02 -17.88 -4.66
N ALA A 128 -8.98 -17.00 -5.66
CA ALA A 128 -9.89 -17.08 -6.81
C ALA A 128 -9.71 -18.36 -7.64
N ARG A 129 -8.53 -18.99 -7.57
CA ARG A 129 -8.20 -20.24 -8.28
C ARG A 129 -8.20 -21.47 -7.39
N GLY A 130 -8.40 -21.35 -6.08
CA GLY A 130 -8.28 -22.46 -5.14
C GLY A 130 -6.88 -23.05 -5.12
N VAL A 131 -5.85 -22.21 -5.23
CA VAL A 131 -4.45 -22.65 -5.14
C VAL A 131 -4.18 -23.17 -3.74
N ASP A 132 -3.43 -24.25 -3.62
CA ASP A 132 -3.07 -24.83 -2.34
C ASP A 132 -2.33 -23.81 -1.44
N THR A 133 -2.72 -23.75 -0.16
CA THR A 133 -2.19 -22.78 0.80
C THR A 133 -0.74 -23.03 1.17
N ASP A 134 -0.31 -24.30 1.24
CA ASP A 134 1.09 -24.65 1.54
C ASP A 134 2.00 -24.26 0.38
N TRP A 135 1.47 -24.37 -0.85
CA TRP A 135 2.17 -23.87 -2.02
C TRP A 135 2.34 -22.34 -1.98
N LEU A 136 1.29 -21.59 -1.62
CA LEU A 136 1.39 -20.13 -1.45
C LEU A 136 2.41 -19.79 -0.35
N ALA A 137 2.34 -20.46 0.80
CA ALA A 137 3.27 -20.26 1.91
C ALA A 137 4.73 -20.47 1.47
N THR A 138 5.01 -21.53 0.72
CA THR A 138 6.34 -21.83 0.19
C THR A 138 6.84 -20.71 -0.74
N ARG A 139 5.98 -20.18 -1.61
CA ARG A 139 6.38 -19.09 -2.54
C ARG A 139 6.64 -17.77 -1.82
N LEU A 140 5.86 -17.46 -0.78
CA LEU A 140 6.11 -16.28 0.06
C LEU A 140 7.43 -16.41 0.83
N ASP A 141 7.67 -17.56 1.46
CA ASP A 141 8.91 -17.84 2.19
C ASP A 141 10.15 -17.69 1.30
N GLU A 142 10.12 -18.27 0.10
CA GLU A 142 11.18 -18.15 -0.91
C GLU A 142 11.45 -16.68 -1.29
N GLY A 143 10.40 -15.91 -1.56
CA GLY A 143 10.53 -14.52 -1.97
C GLY A 143 11.01 -13.60 -0.86
N LEU A 144 10.48 -13.75 0.36
CA LEU A 144 10.88 -12.95 1.51
C LEU A 144 12.31 -13.27 1.93
N THR A 145 12.74 -14.53 1.86
CA THR A 145 14.13 -14.93 2.08
C THR A 145 15.06 -14.29 1.07
N LYS A 146 14.74 -14.33 -0.24
CA LYS A 146 15.52 -13.66 -1.29
C LYS A 146 15.65 -12.15 -1.06
N LEU A 147 14.59 -11.47 -0.65
CA LEU A 147 14.62 -10.03 -0.38
C LEU A 147 15.54 -9.71 0.80
N ARG A 148 15.42 -10.46 1.89
CA ARG A 148 16.29 -10.32 3.07
C ARG A 148 17.76 -10.54 2.72
N GLU A 149 18.09 -11.58 1.95
CA GLU A 149 19.47 -11.88 1.52
C GLU A 149 20.06 -10.77 0.63
N ARG A 150 19.23 -10.05 -0.11
CA ARG A 150 19.61 -8.91 -0.94
C ARG A 150 19.65 -7.58 -0.18
N GLY A 151 19.33 -7.56 1.11
CA GLY A 151 19.27 -6.34 1.90
C GLY A 151 18.16 -5.39 1.44
N ILE A 152 17.01 -5.92 1.05
CA ILE A 152 15.84 -5.17 0.59
C ILE A 152 14.71 -5.40 1.58
N ASP A 153 14.08 -4.33 2.09
CA ASP A 153 12.90 -4.45 2.93
C ASP A 153 11.72 -5.00 2.12
N ALA A 154 10.87 -5.78 2.79
CA ALA A 154 9.62 -6.29 2.24
C ALA A 154 8.43 -5.80 3.07
N LEU A 155 7.28 -5.61 2.40
CA LEU A 155 5.98 -5.35 2.99
C LEU A 155 4.96 -6.18 2.23
N LEU A 156 4.20 -7.02 2.93
CA LEU A 156 3.13 -7.80 2.32
C LEU A 156 1.83 -6.99 2.29
N VAL A 157 1.06 -7.17 1.22
CA VAL A 157 -0.30 -6.64 1.08
C VAL A 157 -1.24 -7.82 0.90
N ASP A 158 -2.21 -7.99 1.80
CA ASP A 158 -3.16 -9.08 1.75
C ASP A 158 -4.24 -8.89 0.66
N GLN A 159 -5.21 -9.79 0.61
CA GLN A 159 -6.26 -9.84 -0.40
C GLN A 159 -7.11 -8.57 -0.37
N GLN A 160 -7.71 -8.23 -1.51
CA GLN A 160 -8.77 -7.23 -1.52
C GLN A 160 -10.07 -7.79 -0.91
N PHE A 161 -10.81 -6.96 -0.20
CA PHE A 161 -12.17 -7.31 0.19
C PHE A 161 -13.08 -7.34 -1.03
N SER A 162 -13.90 -8.39 -1.13
CA SER A 162 -14.94 -8.57 -2.12
C SER A 162 -16.06 -9.39 -1.49
N ARG A 163 -17.29 -8.86 -1.52
CA ARG A 163 -18.46 -9.60 -1.03
C ARG A 163 -18.72 -10.85 -1.86
N PHE A 164 -18.47 -10.74 -3.16
CA PHE A 164 -18.59 -11.88 -4.09
C PHE A 164 -17.56 -12.98 -3.74
N MET A 165 -16.28 -12.64 -3.55
CA MET A 165 -15.28 -13.63 -3.17
C MET A 165 -15.60 -14.27 -1.83
N ARG A 166 -15.98 -13.47 -0.82
CA ARG A 166 -16.35 -13.98 0.50
C ARG A 166 -17.54 -14.94 0.49
N ALA A 167 -18.47 -14.76 -0.44
CA ALA A 167 -19.63 -15.64 -0.58
C ALA A 167 -19.32 -16.95 -1.34
N ASN A 168 -18.21 -17.01 -2.10
CA ASN A 168 -17.92 -18.10 -3.03
C ASN A 168 -16.59 -18.82 -2.79
N ALA A 169 -15.76 -18.34 -1.85
CA ALA A 169 -14.47 -18.93 -1.52
C ALA A 169 -14.17 -18.80 -0.03
N ASP A 170 -13.43 -19.76 0.51
CA ASP A 170 -12.85 -19.68 1.85
C ASP A 170 -11.57 -18.84 1.78
N ILE A 171 -11.65 -17.59 2.25
CA ILE A 171 -10.58 -16.60 2.16
C ILE A 171 -9.62 -16.71 3.35
N GLU A 172 -10.13 -17.10 4.54
CA GLU A 172 -9.36 -17.01 5.78
C GLU A 172 -8.07 -17.83 5.77
N PRO A 173 -8.00 -19.08 5.24
CA PRO A 173 -6.75 -19.82 5.20
C PRO A 173 -5.63 -19.08 4.43
N TYR A 174 -5.97 -18.35 3.37
CA TYR A 174 -4.99 -17.58 2.60
C TYR A 174 -4.54 -16.32 3.34
N ARG A 175 -5.43 -15.70 4.12
CA ARG A 175 -5.09 -14.55 4.98
C ARG A 175 -4.15 -15.00 6.11
N ASP A 176 -4.41 -16.17 6.69
CA ASP A 176 -3.55 -16.76 7.72
C ASP A 176 -2.15 -17.05 7.18
N VAL A 177 -2.03 -17.55 5.95
CA VAL A 177 -0.72 -17.74 5.30
C VAL A 177 0.06 -16.43 5.21
N LEU A 178 -0.57 -15.32 4.81
CA LEU A 178 0.12 -14.04 4.74
C LEU A 178 0.50 -13.50 6.13
N ARG A 179 -0.37 -13.64 7.13
CA ARG A 179 -0.09 -13.27 8.53
C ARG A 179 1.11 -14.06 9.09
N ILE A 180 1.10 -15.38 8.88
CA ILE A 180 2.19 -16.27 9.32
C ILE A 180 3.50 -15.91 8.60
N ALA A 181 3.47 -15.71 7.29
CA ALA A 181 4.65 -15.32 6.52
C ALA A 181 5.21 -13.97 7.00
N ALA A 182 4.36 -12.96 7.20
CA ALA A 182 4.76 -11.65 7.72
C ALA A 182 5.42 -11.77 9.09
N ALA A 183 4.80 -12.49 10.03
CA ALA A 183 5.34 -12.72 11.37
C ALA A 183 6.66 -13.51 11.35
N THR A 184 6.76 -14.57 10.53
CA THR A 184 7.95 -15.42 10.42
C THR A 184 9.16 -14.65 9.90
N HIS A 185 8.95 -13.76 8.93
CA HIS A 185 10.01 -12.96 8.32
C HIS A 185 10.20 -11.58 8.96
N ALA A 186 9.41 -11.26 10.00
CA ALA A 186 9.40 -9.95 10.66
C ALA A 186 9.26 -8.80 9.65
N VAL A 187 8.28 -8.90 8.74
CA VAL A 187 7.93 -7.87 7.75
C VAL A 187 6.52 -7.33 7.99
N PRO A 188 6.25 -6.05 7.73
CA PRO A 188 4.90 -5.50 7.89
C PRO A 188 3.87 -6.17 6.99
N LEU A 189 2.64 -6.31 7.49
CA LEU A 189 1.48 -6.73 6.71
C LEU A 189 0.47 -5.58 6.60
N PHE A 190 0.24 -5.10 5.39
CA PHE A 190 -0.83 -4.16 5.11
C PHE A 190 -2.16 -4.90 4.99
N ASN A 191 -3.01 -4.78 6.02
CA ASN A 191 -4.31 -5.44 6.14
C ASN A 191 -5.36 -4.80 5.22
N ARG A 192 -5.12 -4.85 3.89
CA ARG A 192 -5.98 -4.24 2.88
C ARG A 192 -7.41 -4.79 2.92
N TYR A 193 -7.58 -6.07 3.20
CA TYR A 193 -8.89 -6.71 3.31
C TYR A 193 -9.73 -6.06 4.41
N GLU A 194 -9.17 -5.92 5.61
CA GLU A 194 -9.89 -5.32 6.73
C GLU A 194 -10.18 -3.83 6.51
N LEU A 195 -9.24 -3.08 5.94
CA LEU A 195 -9.44 -1.68 5.58
C LEU A 195 -10.59 -1.52 4.59
N MET A 196 -10.57 -2.28 3.50
CA MET A 196 -11.63 -2.22 2.49
C MET A 196 -12.98 -2.69 3.05
N ARG A 197 -12.98 -3.70 3.94
CA ARG A 197 -14.18 -4.15 4.64
C ARG A 197 -14.74 -3.05 5.53
N HIS A 198 -13.87 -2.42 6.33
CA HIS A 198 -14.25 -1.30 7.20
C HIS A 198 -14.92 -0.17 6.40
N TRP A 199 -14.32 0.24 5.28
CA TRP A 199 -14.90 1.28 4.41
C TRP A 199 -16.23 0.86 3.78
N ALA A 200 -16.35 -0.41 3.38
CA ALA A 200 -17.59 -0.93 2.79
C ALA A 200 -18.72 -1.08 3.82
N ASP A 201 -18.40 -1.45 5.07
CA ASP A 201 -19.36 -1.61 6.15
C ASP A 201 -19.83 -0.24 6.70
N ASN A 202 -18.99 0.80 6.62
CA ASN A 202 -19.31 2.19 6.96
C ASN A 202 -19.82 3.00 5.75
N GLU A 203 -20.15 2.36 4.64
CA GLU A 203 -20.71 2.98 3.43
C GLU A 203 -19.86 4.12 2.83
N SER A 204 -18.59 4.21 3.22
CA SER A 204 -17.68 5.23 2.71
C SER A 204 -17.10 4.88 1.33
N ILE A 205 -16.73 3.60 1.10
CA ILE A 205 -16.26 3.07 -0.18
C ILE A 205 -16.72 1.63 -0.34
N ASP A 206 -17.63 1.37 -1.29
CA ASP A 206 -18.05 0.01 -1.65
C ASP A 206 -18.21 -0.08 -3.18
N LEU A 207 -17.20 -0.65 -3.85
CA LEU A 207 -17.18 -0.76 -5.32
C LEU A 207 -18.30 -1.66 -5.85
N GLU A 208 -18.69 -2.70 -5.10
CA GLU A 208 -19.70 -3.66 -5.55
C GLU A 208 -21.12 -3.11 -5.45
N ARG A 209 -21.38 -2.23 -4.47
CA ARG A 209 -22.67 -1.56 -4.27
C ARG A 209 -22.78 -0.21 -4.97
N THR A 210 -21.66 0.35 -5.43
CA THR A 210 -21.65 1.64 -6.11
C THR A 210 -22.36 1.53 -7.48
N PRO A 211 -23.35 2.38 -7.77
CA PRO A 211 -23.99 2.46 -9.07
C PRO A 211 -22.99 2.71 -10.19
N ARG A 212 -23.33 2.27 -11.42
CA ARG A 212 -22.41 2.28 -12.56
C ARG A 212 -21.80 3.67 -12.82
N GLU A 213 -22.59 4.72 -12.65
CA GLU A 213 -22.21 6.12 -12.89
C GLU A 213 -21.14 6.60 -11.90
N GLY A 214 -21.10 6.04 -10.68
CA GLY A 214 -20.17 6.40 -9.61
C GLY A 214 -18.92 5.52 -9.52
N ARG A 215 -18.84 4.42 -10.29
CA ARG A 215 -17.77 3.41 -10.11
C ARG A 215 -16.36 3.94 -10.33
N VAL A 216 -16.18 4.79 -11.33
CA VAL A 216 -14.87 5.39 -11.60
C VAL A 216 -14.42 6.27 -10.40
N ALA A 217 -15.31 7.13 -9.92
CA ALA A 217 -15.00 7.99 -8.77
C ALA A 217 -14.75 7.18 -7.48
N ALA A 218 -15.50 6.09 -7.27
CA ALA A 218 -15.29 5.18 -6.14
C ALA A 218 -13.95 4.43 -6.25
N ALA A 219 -13.55 4.01 -7.45
CA ALA A 219 -12.25 3.37 -7.69
C ALA A 219 -11.09 4.35 -7.47
N ASP A 220 -11.24 5.60 -7.90
CA ASP A 220 -10.26 6.67 -7.67
C ASP A 220 -10.11 6.97 -6.17
N LEU A 221 -11.23 7.03 -5.45
CA LEU A 221 -11.24 7.23 -4.00
C LEU A 221 -10.58 6.05 -3.28
N LEU A 222 -10.90 4.81 -3.67
CA LEU A 222 -10.26 3.62 -3.12
C LEU A 222 -8.74 3.66 -3.32
N GLY A 223 -8.29 4.00 -4.53
CA GLY A 223 -6.86 4.15 -4.83
C GLY A 223 -6.19 5.20 -3.94
N ALA A 224 -6.85 6.34 -3.73
CA ALA A 224 -6.35 7.40 -2.86
C ALA A 224 -6.27 6.96 -1.39
N CYS A 225 -7.32 6.30 -0.87
CA CYS A 225 -7.35 5.83 0.53
C CYS A 225 -6.32 4.71 0.77
N LEU A 226 -6.18 3.74 -0.15
CA LEU A 226 -5.15 2.71 -0.04
C LEU A 226 -3.74 3.30 -0.08
N GLY A 227 -3.48 4.24 -0.99
CA GLY A 227 -2.18 4.92 -1.06
C GLY A 227 -1.86 5.73 0.20
N GLN A 228 -2.86 6.40 0.77
CA GLN A 228 -2.72 7.15 2.04
C GLN A 228 -2.42 6.22 3.22
N SER A 229 -3.19 5.15 3.38
CA SER A 229 -3.06 4.18 4.48
C SER A 229 -1.72 3.44 4.41
N LEU A 230 -1.32 3.02 3.21
CA LEU A 230 -0.03 2.35 3.01
C LEU A 230 1.15 3.29 3.27
N ALA A 231 1.04 4.59 2.91
CA ALA A 231 2.07 5.58 3.25
C ALA A 231 2.21 5.77 4.76
N ALA A 232 1.10 5.75 5.51
CA ALA A 232 1.13 5.82 6.98
C ALA A 232 1.87 4.63 7.57
N LEU A 233 1.50 3.40 7.17
CA LEU A 233 2.14 2.17 7.65
C LEU A 233 3.63 2.10 7.30
N ILE A 234 4.05 2.50 6.09
CA ILE A 234 5.47 2.57 5.73
C ILE A 234 6.23 3.55 6.61
N LEU A 235 5.65 4.74 6.87
CA LEU A 235 6.32 5.76 7.71
C LEU A 235 6.36 5.35 9.19
N ASP A 236 5.40 4.57 9.66
CA ASP A 236 5.41 3.98 10.99
C ASP A 236 6.56 2.97 11.12
N GLY A 237 6.68 1.99 10.23
CA GLY A 237 7.80 1.05 10.19
C GLY A 237 9.18 1.70 9.99
N VAL A 238 9.24 2.86 9.31
CA VAL A 238 10.45 3.71 9.25
C VAL A 238 10.78 4.29 10.62
N SER A 239 9.77 4.76 11.36
CA SER A 239 9.96 5.36 12.69
C SER A 239 10.42 4.31 13.69
N ASP A 240 9.85 3.13 13.68
CA ASP A 240 10.25 1.99 14.53
C ASP A 240 11.70 1.58 14.29
N ALA A 241 12.13 1.54 13.04
CA ALA A 241 13.52 1.25 12.69
C ALA A 241 14.52 2.28 13.24
N LEU A 242 14.08 3.52 13.49
CA LEU A 242 14.92 4.58 14.06
C LEU A 242 15.01 4.49 15.58
N VAL A 243 14.00 3.94 16.24
CA VAL A 243 13.95 3.76 17.70
C VAL A 243 14.78 2.55 18.14
N ILE A 244 14.86 1.49 17.33
CA ILE A 244 15.54 0.23 17.66
C ILE A 244 17.08 0.33 17.50
N ARG A 245 17.61 1.35 16.83
CA ARG A 245 19.08 1.54 16.75
C ARG A 245 19.61 2.22 18.03
N PRO A 246 20.43 1.52 18.84
CA PRO A 246 21.16 2.13 19.96
C PRO A 246 22.22 3.14 19.46
#